data_ff1de07f7e400543e15099cb074fa9e2
#
_entry.id   ff1de07f7e400543e15099cb074fa9e2
#
_cell.length_a   1.000
_cell.length_b   1.000
_cell.length_c   1.000
_cell.angle_alpha   90.00
_cell.angle_beta   90.00
_cell.angle_gamma   90.00
#
_symmetry.space_group_name_H-M   'P 1'
#
loop_
_entity.id
_entity.type
_entity.pdbx_description
1 polymer ?
#
loop_
_entity_poly.entity_id
_entity_poly.type
_entity_poly.pdbx_seq_one_letter_code
_entity_poly.pdbx_strand_id
1 'polypeptide(L)'
;MGNEEIRNTRAHKYFSDLHRVVTQTQGVQNNPNDLSEQINLKVSLTNIDKDCQYQIKVISIINNTPQALCSLETCQYDSASNSFLLKTSIIMQYFFEREQKMTFSINKLGNNAKNLNFETTLGCIMGSRKTTLIKEIPGGDGEILNVAAEKMKNAEEILILNLMVNPNSNKVNFRETKNKLVFNLSSNNKPVYNSECLSDRGQFNTVKIPAGLLSNGIDLSFIDCKKKVILKTNTTLQNISNNQQFPLKMSKNRNFTCISKSVLTKEYTFVDYLKAGVRIGLSIAIDFTGSNGDPKDPRSLHFIAGAEPNQYERAIYSCGNIMAYYDYDQLFPCYGFGAKIGNVPTPLFNLNFQQDPNVNTIPNVIQVYHNALNSVKLWGPTNFGPIIKATNDMIRAENDKTSYQVLMILTDGQIDDVDNTIDQLVDGSFLPLSVIIIGVGRADFTTMNVLDADDNPLVDSRGRKSARDLVQFVPFLKYESNPEKLAQEVLAEIPRQIVEYYQQNNLDPIKMMT
;
A
#
# COMPACT_ATOMS: atom_id res chain seq x y z
N MET A 1 -5.86 -36.42 -3.69
CA MET A 1 -5.71 -35.13 -4.34
C MET A 1 -7.03 -34.36 -4.54
N GLY A 2 -8.14 -34.96 -4.98
CA GLY A 2 -9.38 -34.23 -5.27
C GLY A 2 -10.20 -33.67 -4.08
N ASN A 3 -9.95 -34.06 -2.85
CA ASN A 3 -10.73 -33.64 -1.67
C ASN A 3 -10.13 -32.44 -0.90
N GLU A 4 -8.89 -32.09 -1.11
CA GLU A 4 -8.26 -30.90 -0.50
C GLU A 4 -8.51 -29.63 -1.29
N GLU A 5 -8.51 -29.72 -2.62
CA GLU A 5 -8.87 -28.59 -3.50
C GLU A 5 -10.31 -28.11 -3.30
N ILE A 6 -11.26 -29.03 -3.11
CA ILE A 6 -12.67 -28.70 -2.87
C ILE A 6 -12.86 -28.06 -1.48
N ARG A 7 -12.01 -28.38 -0.50
CA ARG A 7 -12.08 -27.81 0.85
C ARG A 7 -11.48 -26.41 0.92
N ASN A 8 -10.40 -26.15 0.21
CA ASN A 8 -9.79 -24.81 0.11
C ASN A 8 -10.70 -23.83 -0.65
N THR A 9 -11.35 -24.27 -1.73
CA THR A 9 -12.29 -23.45 -2.50
C THR A 9 -13.54 -23.08 -1.70
N ARG A 10 -14.01 -23.95 -0.80
CA ARG A 10 -15.14 -23.64 0.09
C ARG A 10 -14.74 -22.68 1.23
N ALA A 11 -13.55 -22.80 1.79
CA ALA A 11 -13.03 -21.86 2.78
C ALA A 11 -12.85 -20.47 2.15
N HIS A 12 -12.24 -20.38 0.98
CA HIS A 12 -12.05 -19.11 0.25
C HIS A 12 -13.39 -18.44 -0.09
N LYS A 13 -14.39 -19.21 -0.55
CA LYS A 13 -15.73 -18.69 -0.83
C LYS A 13 -16.46 -18.22 0.43
N TYR A 14 -16.21 -18.88 1.57
CA TYR A 14 -16.80 -18.49 2.86
C TYR A 14 -16.17 -17.21 3.42
N PHE A 15 -14.88 -16.97 3.19
CA PHE A 15 -14.21 -15.71 3.55
C PHE A 15 -14.68 -14.53 2.68
N SER A 16 -14.91 -14.75 1.37
CA SER A 16 -15.49 -13.73 0.49
C SER A 16 -16.93 -13.38 0.87
N ASP A 17 -17.70 -14.35 1.34
CA ASP A 17 -19.10 -14.14 1.77
C ASP A 17 -19.18 -13.48 3.15
N LEU A 18 -18.21 -13.67 4.06
CA LEU A 18 -18.15 -12.98 5.35
C LEU A 18 -17.70 -11.51 5.21
N HIS A 19 -16.78 -11.21 4.29
CA HIS A 19 -16.48 -9.82 3.91
C HIS A 19 -17.73 -9.13 3.36
N ARG A 20 -18.58 -9.84 2.60
CA ARG A 20 -19.89 -9.34 2.14
C ARG A 20 -20.86 -9.02 3.29
N VAL A 21 -20.91 -9.82 4.34
CA VAL A 21 -21.85 -9.61 5.45
C VAL A 21 -21.46 -8.41 6.32
N VAL A 22 -20.17 -8.12 6.49
CA VAL A 22 -19.69 -6.95 7.25
C VAL A 22 -19.80 -5.64 6.44
N THR A 23 -19.75 -5.71 5.09
CA THR A 23 -19.87 -4.54 4.21
C THR A 23 -21.29 -4.25 3.72
N GLN A 24 -22.25 -5.15 3.90
CA GLN A 24 -23.64 -4.97 3.43
C GLN A 24 -24.47 -3.92 4.19
N THR A 25 -23.90 -3.17 5.12
CA THR A 25 -24.60 -2.07 5.79
C THR A 25 -24.58 -0.73 5.07
N GLN A 26 -23.86 -0.59 3.95
CA GLN A 26 -24.01 0.59 3.07
C GLN A 26 -23.70 0.20 1.60
N GLY A 27 -24.67 0.42 0.72
CA GLY A 27 -24.71 -0.03 -0.67
C GLY A 27 -23.66 0.57 -1.61
N VAL A 28 -22.39 0.21 -1.41
CA VAL A 28 -21.33 0.36 -2.39
C VAL A 28 -20.66 -1.01 -2.52
N GLN A 29 -20.69 -1.59 -3.72
CA GLN A 29 -19.89 -2.76 -4.03
C GLN A 29 -18.40 -2.35 -4.04
N ASN A 30 -17.75 -2.44 -2.89
CA ASN A 30 -16.29 -2.29 -2.83
C ASN A 30 -15.65 -3.60 -3.25
N ASN A 31 -14.84 -3.54 -4.29
CA ASN A 31 -13.89 -4.60 -4.62
C ASN A 31 -12.96 -4.78 -3.40
N PRO A 32 -12.69 -6.00 -2.90
CA PRO A 32 -11.80 -6.20 -1.74
C PRO A 32 -10.38 -5.64 -1.92
N ASN A 33 -9.98 -5.34 -3.16
CA ASN A 33 -8.72 -4.68 -3.50
C ASN A 33 -8.86 -3.14 -3.66
N ASP A 34 -10.03 -2.56 -3.42
CA ASP A 34 -10.22 -1.11 -3.53
C ASP A 34 -9.90 -0.46 -2.17
N LEU A 35 -8.64 -0.08 -1.98
CA LEU A 35 -8.12 0.61 -0.78
C LEU A 35 -8.45 2.09 -0.78
N SER A 36 -9.51 2.49 -1.48
CA SER A 36 -9.95 3.88 -1.51
C SER A 36 -10.48 4.35 -0.15
N GLU A 37 -10.16 5.58 0.21
CA GLU A 37 -10.61 6.20 1.47
C GLU A 37 -11.39 7.48 1.22
N GLN A 38 -12.44 7.72 2.01
CA GLN A 38 -13.12 9.00 2.01
C GLN A 38 -12.33 10.03 2.82
N ILE A 39 -12.04 11.15 2.18
CA ILE A 39 -11.36 12.30 2.79
C ILE A 39 -12.21 13.55 2.67
N ASN A 40 -11.98 14.49 3.59
CA ASN A 40 -12.52 15.83 3.56
C ASN A 40 -11.39 16.84 3.33
N LEU A 41 -11.51 17.67 2.32
CA LEU A 41 -10.57 18.75 2.04
C LEU A 41 -11.04 20.02 2.74
N LYS A 42 -10.17 20.59 3.57
CA LYS A 42 -10.31 21.93 4.15
C LYS A 42 -9.48 22.91 3.34
N VAL A 43 -10.10 23.95 2.85
CA VAL A 43 -9.48 24.96 1.99
C VAL A 43 -9.43 26.30 2.69
N SER A 44 -8.26 26.93 2.70
CA SER A 44 -8.09 28.29 3.23
C SER A 44 -7.08 29.10 2.43
N LEU A 45 -7.19 30.42 2.55
CA LEU A 45 -6.25 31.38 1.98
C LEU A 45 -5.55 32.14 3.11
N THR A 46 -4.22 32.27 3.01
CA THR A 46 -3.37 33.04 3.92
C THR A 46 -2.53 34.05 3.13
N ASN A 47 -1.84 34.94 3.81
CA ASN A 47 -1.13 36.07 3.21
C ASN A 47 -2.04 36.91 2.31
N ILE A 48 -3.15 37.35 2.87
CA ILE A 48 -4.33 37.91 2.19
C ILE A 48 -4.50 39.38 2.48
N ASP A 49 -5.15 40.11 1.56
CA ASP A 49 -5.65 41.43 1.81
C ASP A 49 -7.00 41.35 2.54
N LYS A 50 -7.07 41.89 3.77
CA LYS A 50 -8.26 41.82 4.63
C LYS A 50 -9.41 42.70 4.17
N ASP A 51 -9.11 43.74 3.38
CA ASP A 51 -10.09 44.65 2.84
C ASP A 51 -10.76 44.11 1.56
N CYS A 52 -10.30 42.93 1.09
CA CYS A 52 -10.87 42.24 -0.05
C CYS A 52 -11.81 41.10 0.41
N GLN A 53 -12.71 40.69 -0.48
CA GLN A 53 -13.47 39.45 -0.35
C GLN A 53 -12.89 38.39 -1.28
N TYR A 54 -12.91 37.14 -0.85
CA TYR A 54 -12.47 36.01 -1.67
C TYR A 54 -13.58 35.02 -1.86
N GLN A 55 -13.73 34.55 -3.09
CA GLN A 55 -14.65 33.47 -3.46
C GLN A 55 -13.84 32.31 -4.04
N ILE A 56 -14.17 31.09 -3.66
CA ILE A 56 -13.49 29.89 -4.17
C ILE A 56 -14.52 28.96 -4.82
N LYS A 57 -14.15 28.42 -5.98
CA LYS A 57 -14.81 27.31 -6.65
C LYS A 57 -13.81 26.16 -6.76
N VAL A 58 -14.24 24.92 -6.46
CA VAL A 58 -13.39 23.74 -6.57
C VAL A 58 -14.00 22.77 -7.58
N ILE A 59 -13.19 22.37 -8.55
CA ILE A 59 -13.55 21.44 -9.62
C ILE A 59 -12.61 20.26 -9.55
N SER A 60 -13.13 19.05 -9.69
CA SER A 60 -12.34 17.84 -9.98
C SER A 60 -12.66 17.31 -11.37
N ILE A 61 -11.68 16.71 -12.03
CA ILE A 61 -11.88 16.01 -13.29
C ILE A 61 -12.00 14.52 -12.99
N ILE A 62 -13.21 13.98 -13.21
CA ILE A 62 -13.53 12.57 -13.00
C ILE A 62 -13.91 11.98 -14.35
N ASN A 63 -13.22 10.92 -14.79
CA ASN A 63 -13.44 10.29 -16.11
C ASN A 63 -13.44 11.31 -17.27
N ASN A 64 -12.46 12.20 -17.28
CA ASN A 64 -12.33 13.31 -18.25
C ASN A 64 -13.50 14.31 -18.26
N THR A 65 -14.37 14.27 -17.24
CA THR A 65 -15.49 15.20 -17.12
C THR A 65 -15.30 16.11 -15.91
N PRO A 66 -15.31 17.44 -16.07
CA PRO A 66 -15.25 18.38 -14.96
C PRO A 66 -16.48 18.26 -14.06
N GLN A 67 -16.28 18.02 -12.78
CA GLN A 67 -17.32 18.01 -11.77
C GLN A 67 -17.05 19.08 -10.71
N ALA A 68 -18.00 19.97 -10.48
CA ALA A 68 -17.89 20.93 -9.39
C ALA A 68 -18.09 20.21 -8.04
N LEU A 69 -17.05 20.21 -7.21
CA LEU A 69 -17.09 19.70 -5.84
C LEU A 69 -17.61 20.76 -4.86
N CYS A 70 -17.31 22.05 -5.17
CA CYS A 70 -17.85 23.21 -4.50
C CYS A 70 -18.21 24.25 -5.56
N SER A 71 -19.43 24.77 -5.55
CA SER A 71 -19.83 25.94 -6.35
C SER A 71 -19.09 27.18 -5.84
N LEU A 72 -19.10 28.25 -6.60
CA LEU A 72 -18.46 29.50 -6.18
C LEU A 72 -19.06 29.99 -4.85
N GLU A 73 -18.23 29.97 -3.81
CA GLU A 73 -18.62 30.30 -2.43
C GLU A 73 -17.74 31.42 -1.87
N THR A 74 -18.33 32.36 -1.15
CA THR A 74 -17.60 33.43 -0.47
C THR A 74 -16.95 32.86 0.81
N CYS A 75 -15.64 33.00 0.90
CA CYS A 75 -14.86 32.60 2.07
C CYS A 75 -15.16 33.51 3.26
N GLN A 76 -15.06 32.95 4.46
CA GLN A 76 -15.20 33.70 5.70
C GLN A 76 -13.84 33.98 6.34
N TYR A 77 -13.65 35.22 6.74
CA TYR A 77 -12.43 35.60 7.47
C TYR A 77 -12.48 35.06 8.90
N ASP A 78 -11.42 34.35 9.26
CA ASP A 78 -11.17 33.88 10.62
C ASP A 78 -10.00 34.69 11.22
N SER A 79 -10.31 35.48 12.24
CA SER A 79 -9.33 36.33 12.90
C SER A 79 -8.32 35.54 13.73
N ALA A 80 -8.66 34.33 14.19
CA ALA A 80 -7.78 33.50 15.01
C ALA A 80 -6.64 32.92 14.17
N SER A 81 -6.92 32.46 12.97
CA SER A 81 -5.93 31.92 12.03
C SER A 81 -5.40 32.96 11.03
N ASN A 82 -5.94 34.18 11.03
CA ASN A 82 -5.64 35.22 10.05
C ASN A 82 -5.75 34.71 8.61
N SER A 83 -6.87 34.04 8.31
CA SER A 83 -7.11 33.39 7.03
C SER A 83 -8.56 33.52 6.55
N PHE A 84 -8.80 33.38 5.25
CA PHE A 84 -10.14 33.18 4.70
C PHE A 84 -10.41 31.68 4.56
N LEU A 85 -11.49 31.20 5.16
CA LEU A 85 -11.88 29.78 5.18
C LEU A 85 -13.04 29.53 4.24
N LEU A 86 -12.95 28.47 3.43
CA LEU A 86 -14.09 27.89 2.73
C LEU A 86 -14.89 27.06 3.74
N LYS A 87 -16.20 27.33 3.89
CA LYS A 87 -17.05 26.60 4.86
C LYS A 87 -17.51 25.25 4.38
N THR A 88 -17.71 25.11 3.07
CA THR A 88 -18.20 23.87 2.48
C THR A 88 -17.16 22.77 2.65
N SER A 89 -17.59 21.65 3.23
CA SER A 89 -16.82 20.43 3.29
C SER A 89 -16.75 19.78 1.91
N ILE A 90 -15.55 19.56 1.40
CA ILE A 90 -15.31 18.89 0.12
C ILE A 90 -14.96 17.44 0.39
N ILE A 91 -15.97 16.57 0.30
CA ILE A 91 -15.82 15.14 0.52
C ILE A 91 -15.57 14.45 -0.81
N MET A 92 -14.50 13.64 -0.87
CA MET A 92 -14.18 12.88 -2.07
C MET A 92 -13.52 11.54 -1.74
N GLN A 93 -13.58 10.63 -2.71
CA GLN A 93 -12.89 9.34 -2.64
C GLN A 93 -11.46 9.52 -3.10
N TYR A 94 -10.50 9.13 -2.29
CA TYR A 94 -9.08 9.14 -2.58
C TYR A 94 -8.62 7.76 -3.05
N PHE A 95 -7.84 7.74 -4.14
CA PHE A 95 -7.19 6.58 -4.72
C PHE A 95 -5.71 6.88 -4.89
N PHE A 96 -4.86 6.08 -4.27
CA PHE A 96 -3.40 6.26 -4.33
C PHE A 96 -2.85 6.14 -5.76
N GLU A 97 -3.34 5.15 -6.48
CA GLU A 97 -2.85 4.72 -7.79
C GLU A 97 -3.45 5.50 -8.97
N ARG A 98 -4.18 6.61 -8.71
CA ARG A 98 -4.87 7.38 -9.76
C ARG A 98 -4.50 8.84 -9.75
N GLU A 99 -4.37 9.41 -10.95
CA GLU A 99 -4.29 10.87 -11.08
C GLU A 99 -5.69 11.49 -10.93
N GLN A 100 -5.92 12.20 -9.84
CA GLN A 100 -7.17 12.90 -9.54
C GLN A 100 -6.93 14.41 -9.62
N LYS A 101 -7.18 15.00 -10.81
CA LYS A 101 -6.94 16.43 -11.09
C LYS A 101 -7.93 17.32 -10.39
N MET A 102 -7.45 18.46 -9.89
CA MET A 102 -8.23 19.47 -9.18
C MET A 102 -7.87 20.87 -9.64
N THR A 103 -8.89 21.73 -9.78
CA THR A 103 -8.72 23.14 -10.06
C THR A 103 -9.43 23.97 -8.99
N PHE A 104 -8.69 24.91 -8.41
CA PHE A 104 -9.19 25.91 -7.48
C PHE A 104 -9.26 27.24 -8.23
N SER A 105 -10.48 27.73 -8.49
CA SER A 105 -10.70 29.06 -9.06
C SER A 105 -11.01 30.04 -7.93
N ILE A 106 -10.16 31.04 -7.77
CA ILE A 106 -10.22 32.01 -6.68
C ILE A 106 -10.51 33.41 -7.26
N ASN A 107 -11.62 34.00 -6.86
CA ASN A 107 -11.99 35.37 -7.23
C ASN A 107 -11.68 36.30 -6.06
N LYS A 108 -10.74 37.21 -6.23
CA LYS A 108 -10.48 38.33 -5.34
C LYS A 108 -11.37 39.49 -5.76
N LEU A 109 -12.20 39.98 -4.83
CA LEU A 109 -13.14 41.04 -5.04
C LEU A 109 -12.73 42.28 -4.23
N GLY A 110 -12.91 43.47 -4.77
CA GLY A 110 -12.51 44.72 -4.13
C GLY A 110 -11.35 45.41 -4.86
N ASN A 111 -10.49 46.12 -4.13
CA ASN A 111 -9.30 46.74 -4.70
C ASN A 111 -8.39 45.67 -5.31
N ASN A 112 -7.91 45.89 -6.55
CA ASN A 112 -7.12 44.91 -7.31
C ASN A 112 -7.84 43.58 -7.53
N ALA A 113 -9.13 43.64 -7.93
CA ALA A 113 -9.92 42.45 -8.25
C ALA A 113 -9.22 41.58 -9.30
N LYS A 114 -9.08 40.27 -9.01
CA LYS A 114 -8.43 39.29 -9.88
C LYS A 114 -9.16 37.97 -9.87
N ASN A 115 -9.10 37.25 -10.98
CA ASN A 115 -9.50 35.87 -11.10
C ASN A 115 -8.22 35.02 -11.20
N LEU A 116 -8.00 34.17 -10.22
CA LEU A 116 -6.81 33.33 -10.10
C LEU A 116 -7.21 31.87 -10.22
N ASN A 117 -6.33 31.06 -10.80
CA ASN A 117 -6.53 29.63 -10.89
C ASN A 117 -5.28 28.90 -10.36
N PHE A 118 -5.53 27.83 -9.60
CA PHE A 118 -4.50 26.94 -9.13
C PHE A 118 -4.89 25.50 -9.50
N GLU A 119 -4.02 24.83 -10.24
CA GLU A 119 -4.21 23.45 -10.65
C GLU A 119 -3.27 22.54 -9.88
N THR A 120 -3.77 21.40 -9.44
CA THR A 120 -3.00 20.38 -8.73
C THR A 120 -3.67 19.01 -8.88
N THR A 121 -3.12 18.00 -8.21
CA THR A 121 -3.77 16.69 -8.08
C THR A 121 -4.04 16.38 -6.61
N LEU A 122 -4.98 15.46 -6.38
CA LEU A 122 -5.21 14.97 -5.01
C LEU A 122 -3.97 14.26 -4.47
N GLY A 123 -3.22 13.56 -5.33
CA GLY A 123 -1.92 12.96 -4.98
C GLY A 123 -0.93 13.98 -4.43
N CYS A 124 -0.80 15.17 -5.04
CA CYS A 124 0.05 16.25 -4.54
C CYS A 124 -0.37 16.75 -3.15
N ILE A 125 -1.68 16.81 -2.88
CA ILE A 125 -2.19 17.21 -1.56
C ILE A 125 -1.85 16.12 -0.53
N MET A 126 -2.11 14.86 -0.85
CA MET A 126 -1.89 13.73 0.02
C MET A 126 -0.40 13.44 0.29
N GLY A 127 0.46 13.62 -0.72
CA GLY A 127 1.91 13.48 -0.60
C GLY A 127 2.61 14.67 0.08
N SER A 128 1.91 15.81 0.22
CA SER A 128 2.44 16.96 0.96
C SER A 128 2.56 16.66 2.45
N ARG A 129 3.48 17.36 3.13
CA ARG A 129 3.76 17.15 4.56
C ARG A 129 2.49 17.20 5.40
N LYS A 130 2.21 16.12 6.13
CA LYS A 130 0.99 15.94 6.95
C LYS A 130 -0.31 16.14 6.13
N THR A 131 -0.31 15.70 4.87
CA THR A 131 -1.43 15.81 3.93
C THR A 131 -1.94 17.25 3.75
N THR A 132 -1.04 18.24 3.81
CA THR A 132 -1.38 19.67 3.69
C THR A 132 -0.53 20.32 2.62
N LEU A 133 -1.15 20.68 1.51
CA LEU A 133 -0.53 21.45 0.43
C LEU A 133 -0.59 22.94 0.77
N ILE A 134 0.56 23.62 0.72
CA ILE A 134 0.72 25.06 0.95
C ILE A 134 1.44 25.63 -0.26
N LYS A 135 0.78 26.44 -1.08
CA LYS A 135 1.34 26.99 -2.31
C LYS A 135 0.89 28.42 -2.55
N GLU A 136 1.81 29.25 -3.02
CA GLU A 136 1.49 30.57 -3.56
C GLU A 136 0.65 30.43 -4.82
N ILE A 137 -0.35 31.29 -5.00
CA ILE A 137 -1.27 31.24 -6.13
C ILE A 137 -0.63 32.01 -7.30
N PRO A 138 -0.41 31.37 -8.46
CA PRO A 138 0.16 32.04 -9.63
C PRO A 138 -0.66 33.25 -10.07
N GLY A 139 0.03 34.37 -10.30
CA GLY A 139 -0.61 35.63 -10.72
C GLY A 139 -1.31 36.41 -9.61
N GLY A 140 -1.28 35.92 -8.37
CA GLY A 140 -1.72 36.63 -7.18
C GLY A 140 -0.73 37.71 -6.73
N ASP A 141 -1.07 38.38 -5.63
CA ASP A 141 -0.24 39.39 -4.97
C ASP A 141 0.51 38.77 -3.76
N GLY A 142 0.78 37.46 -3.84
CA GLY A 142 1.40 36.66 -2.81
C GLY A 142 0.42 35.87 -1.94
N GLU A 143 -0.85 35.80 -2.32
CA GLU A 143 -1.84 34.96 -1.64
C GLU A 143 -1.42 33.48 -1.67
N ILE A 144 -1.59 32.79 -0.53
CA ILE A 144 -1.22 31.40 -0.35
C ILE A 144 -2.48 30.54 -0.19
N LEU A 145 -2.64 29.56 -1.06
CA LEU A 145 -3.64 28.51 -0.94
C LEU A 145 -3.14 27.41 -0.01
N ASN A 146 -3.96 27.08 0.99
CA ASN A 146 -3.74 25.95 1.88
C ASN A 146 -4.87 24.94 1.68
N VAL A 147 -4.53 23.69 1.37
CA VAL A 147 -5.49 22.59 1.23
C VAL A 147 -5.04 21.43 2.14
N ALA A 148 -5.81 21.17 3.19
CA ALA A 148 -5.55 20.09 4.11
C ALA A 148 -6.54 18.94 3.89
N ALA A 149 -6.03 17.73 3.68
CA ALA A 149 -6.84 16.53 3.61
C ALA A 149 -6.97 15.88 4.98
N GLU A 150 -8.21 15.61 5.38
CA GLU A 150 -8.53 14.92 6.62
C GLU A 150 -9.35 13.67 6.34
N LYS A 151 -9.06 12.60 7.06
CA LYS A 151 -9.84 11.38 7.01
C LYS A 151 -11.24 11.59 7.61
N MET A 152 -12.27 11.04 6.97
CA MET A 152 -13.65 11.17 7.44
C MET A 152 -13.96 10.32 8.67
N LYS A 153 -13.31 9.17 8.80
CA LYS A 153 -13.49 8.25 9.93
C LYS A 153 -12.20 8.14 10.72
N ASN A 154 -12.29 8.20 12.04
CA ASN A 154 -11.16 7.87 12.91
C ASN A 154 -10.80 6.39 12.78
N ALA A 155 -9.55 6.05 13.17
CA ALA A 155 -9.11 4.66 13.23
C ALA A 155 -10.07 3.84 14.11
N GLU A 156 -10.57 2.73 13.56
CA GLU A 156 -11.49 1.84 14.28
C GLU A 156 -10.71 0.96 15.25
N GLU A 157 -11.26 0.73 16.43
CA GLU A 157 -10.72 -0.30 17.33
C GLU A 157 -11.09 -1.68 16.80
N ILE A 158 -10.09 -2.56 16.72
CA ILE A 158 -10.26 -3.95 16.31
C ILE A 158 -9.75 -4.90 17.39
N LEU A 159 -10.43 -6.02 17.52
CA LEU A 159 -9.96 -7.17 18.28
C LEU A 159 -9.24 -8.12 17.32
N ILE A 160 -7.94 -8.30 17.51
CA ILE A 160 -7.18 -9.38 16.88
C ILE A 160 -7.40 -10.61 17.76
N LEU A 161 -8.37 -11.45 17.37
CA LEU A 161 -8.78 -12.62 18.15
C LEU A 161 -7.84 -13.78 17.84
N ASN A 162 -7.10 -14.23 18.85
CA ASN A 162 -6.21 -15.38 18.78
C ASN A 162 -6.51 -16.33 19.94
N LEU A 163 -7.05 -17.49 19.64
CA LEU A 163 -7.42 -18.52 20.62
C LEU A 163 -6.57 -19.77 20.45
N MET A 164 -5.93 -20.20 21.55
CA MET A 164 -5.09 -21.39 21.60
C MET A 164 -5.68 -22.39 22.61
N VAL A 165 -5.75 -23.65 22.23
CA VAL A 165 -6.25 -24.73 23.09
C VAL A 165 -5.09 -25.59 23.52
N ASN A 166 -4.87 -25.69 24.84
CA ASN A 166 -3.81 -26.50 25.44
C ASN A 166 -4.43 -27.70 26.17
N PRO A 167 -3.85 -28.91 26.07
CA PRO A 167 -4.27 -30.05 26.89
C PRO A 167 -3.83 -29.85 28.35
N ASN A 168 -4.72 -30.18 29.27
CA ASN A 168 -4.43 -30.08 30.71
C ASN A 168 -3.54 -31.27 31.24
N SER A 169 -3.17 -32.19 30.35
CA SER A 169 -2.24 -33.29 30.66
C SER A 169 -1.46 -33.73 29.43
N ASN A 170 -0.22 -34.14 29.60
CA ASN A 170 0.69 -34.64 28.55
C ASN A 170 0.19 -35.94 27.86
N LYS A 171 -0.93 -36.52 28.30
CA LYS A 171 -1.51 -37.76 27.75
C LYS A 171 -2.56 -37.51 26.67
N VAL A 172 -2.89 -36.26 26.35
CA VAL A 172 -3.91 -35.94 25.37
C VAL A 172 -3.27 -35.48 24.05
N ASN A 173 -3.51 -36.25 22.98
CA ASN A 173 -2.99 -35.95 21.66
C ASN A 173 -4.00 -35.07 20.88
N PHE A 174 -3.59 -33.92 20.39
CA PHE A 174 -4.38 -33.05 19.53
C PHE A 174 -4.85 -33.72 18.24
N ARG A 175 -4.13 -34.71 17.73
CA ARG A 175 -4.55 -35.48 16.55
C ARG A 175 -5.93 -36.11 16.70
N GLU A 176 -6.36 -36.43 17.91
CA GLU A 176 -7.68 -36.99 18.18
C GLU A 176 -8.78 -35.90 18.27
N THR A 177 -8.41 -34.63 18.50
CA THR A 177 -9.32 -33.48 18.54
C THR A 177 -9.34 -32.72 17.21
N LYS A 178 -8.41 -33.04 16.30
CA LYS A 178 -8.33 -32.47 14.94
C LYS A 178 -9.71 -32.50 14.28
N ASN A 179 -10.13 -31.38 13.72
CA ASN A 179 -11.42 -31.21 13.04
C ASN A 179 -12.66 -31.44 13.93
N LYS A 180 -12.52 -31.38 15.26
CA LYS A 180 -13.62 -31.70 16.17
C LYS A 180 -14.05 -30.53 17.07
N LEU A 181 -13.35 -29.43 17.06
CA LEU A 181 -13.67 -28.26 17.86
C LEU A 181 -13.72 -27.02 16.98
N VAL A 182 -14.82 -26.28 17.07
CA VAL A 182 -15.02 -24.96 16.50
C VAL A 182 -15.49 -24.00 17.58
N PHE A 183 -15.33 -22.71 17.38
CA PHE A 183 -15.98 -21.73 18.23
C PHE A 183 -16.86 -20.79 17.41
N ASN A 184 -17.93 -20.32 18.03
CA ASN A 184 -18.81 -19.29 17.49
C ASN A 184 -18.77 -18.08 18.42
N LEU A 185 -18.76 -16.91 17.84
CA LEU A 185 -18.77 -15.65 18.53
C LEU A 185 -20.00 -14.87 18.08
N SER A 186 -20.76 -14.38 19.06
CA SER A 186 -21.93 -13.54 18.81
C SER A 186 -21.97 -12.37 19.81
N SER A 187 -22.70 -11.33 19.46
CA SER A 187 -22.97 -10.18 20.32
C SER A 187 -24.44 -9.76 20.13
N ASN A 188 -25.16 -9.49 21.24
CA ASN A 188 -26.59 -9.20 21.19
C ASN A 188 -27.41 -10.25 20.42
N ASN A 189 -27.12 -11.54 20.62
CA ASN A 189 -27.73 -12.67 19.88
C ASN A 189 -27.54 -12.63 18.34
N LYS A 190 -26.68 -11.76 17.80
CA LYS A 190 -26.31 -11.74 16.40
C LYS A 190 -24.97 -12.46 16.21
N PRO A 191 -24.87 -13.40 15.27
CA PRO A 191 -23.61 -14.06 14.97
C PRO A 191 -22.62 -13.02 14.41
N VAL A 192 -21.38 -13.02 14.94
CA VAL A 192 -20.28 -12.14 14.48
C VAL A 192 -19.24 -12.96 13.74
N TYR A 193 -18.87 -14.15 14.26
CA TYR A 193 -17.87 -15.00 13.64
C TYR A 193 -18.08 -16.48 13.99
N ASN A 194 -17.84 -17.35 13.01
CA ASN A 194 -17.80 -18.80 13.19
C ASN A 194 -16.42 -19.30 12.73
N SER A 195 -15.69 -19.94 13.61
CA SER A 195 -14.33 -20.40 13.31
C SER A 195 -14.32 -21.62 12.39
N GLU A 196 -13.20 -21.81 11.72
CA GLU A 196 -12.77 -23.09 11.16
C GLU A 196 -12.54 -24.12 12.28
N CYS A 197 -12.20 -25.36 11.89
CA CYS A 197 -11.85 -26.39 12.86
C CYS A 197 -10.45 -26.13 13.46
N LEU A 198 -10.31 -26.47 14.73
CA LEU A 198 -9.03 -26.39 15.46
C LEU A 198 -7.91 -27.11 14.69
N SER A 199 -6.78 -26.45 14.53
CA SER A 199 -5.58 -27.00 13.87
C SER A 199 -4.90 -28.08 14.69
N ASP A 200 -4.00 -28.85 14.07
CA ASP A 200 -3.17 -29.88 14.74
C ASP A 200 -2.26 -29.31 15.83
N ARG A 201 -1.96 -28.03 15.75
CA ARG A 201 -1.14 -27.29 16.73
C ARG A 201 -1.94 -26.74 17.90
N GLY A 202 -3.27 -27.00 17.94
CA GLY A 202 -4.14 -26.47 18.98
C GLY A 202 -4.46 -25.00 18.86
N GLN A 203 -4.39 -24.44 17.64
CA GLN A 203 -4.67 -23.03 17.37
C GLN A 203 -5.84 -22.90 16.39
N PHE A 204 -6.67 -21.91 16.60
CA PHE A 204 -7.58 -21.37 15.59
C PHE A 204 -6.86 -20.31 14.75
N ASN A 205 -7.34 -20.05 13.55
CA ASN A 205 -6.81 -18.93 12.76
C ASN A 205 -7.04 -17.62 13.51
N THR A 206 -6.07 -16.72 13.39
CA THR A 206 -6.22 -15.38 13.93
C THR A 206 -7.21 -14.61 13.06
N VAL A 207 -8.15 -13.92 13.70
CA VAL A 207 -9.16 -13.12 12.99
C VAL A 207 -9.22 -11.70 13.53
N LYS A 208 -9.40 -10.72 12.64
CA LYS A 208 -9.63 -9.32 12.98
C LYS A 208 -11.14 -9.07 13.04
N ILE A 209 -11.63 -8.51 14.12
CA ILE A 209 -13.06 -8.22 14.35
C ILE A 209 -13.19 -6.78 14.80
N PRO A 210 -14.00 -5.93 14.11
CA PRO A 210 -14.29 -4.58 14.59
C PRO A 210 -14.84 -4.58 16.01
N ALA A 211 -14.21 -3.84 16.92
CA ALA A 211 -14.60 -3.80 18.34
C ALA A 211 -16.01 -3.28 18.54
N GLY A 212 -16.48 -2.40 17.66
CA GLY A 212 -17.85 -1.88 17.68
C GLY A 212 -18.92 -2.98 17.56
N LEU A 213 -18.64 -4.08 16.85
CA LEU A 213 -19.56 -5.24 16.77
C LEU A 213 -19.67 -6.01 18.09
N LEU A 214 -18.71 -5.80 19.00
CA LEU A 214 -18.58 -6.52 20.28
C LEU A 214 -18.81 -5.64 21.49
N SER A 215 -19.20 -4.39 21.30
CA SER A 215 -19.33 -3.36 22.36
C SER A 215 -20.34 -3.74 23.46
N ASN A 216 -21.36 -4.53 23.11
CA ASN A 216 -22.43 -4.94 24.04
C ASN A 216 -22.18 -6.31 24.69
N GLY A 217 -20.94 -6.76 24.72
CA GLY A 217 -20.55 -8.05 25.27
C GLY A 217 -20.35 -9.12 24.19
N ILE A 218 -19.63 -10.15 24.57
CA ILE A 218 -19.21 -11.24 23.68
C ILE A 218 -19.76 -12.55 24.22
N ASP A 219 -20.65 -13.19 23.45
CA ASP A 219 -21.07 -14.55 23.68
C ASP A 219 -20.14 -15.50 22.90
N LEU A 220 -19.34 -16.27 23.62
CA LEU A 220 -18.42 -17.25 23.08
C LEU A 220 -18.92 -18.66 23.35
N SER A 221 -19.05 -19.47 22.31
CA SER A 221 -19.45 -20.87 22.44
C SER A 221 -18.47 -21.80 21.69
N PHE A 222 -18.01 -22.83 22.35
CA PHE A 222 -17.21 -23.91 21.78
C PHE A 222 -18.09 -25.12 21.49
N ILE A 223 -17.96 -25.69 20.30
CA ILE A 223 -18.86 -26.73 19.78
C ILE A 223 -18.01 -27.89 19.24
N ASP A 224 -18.38 -29.14 19.55
CA ASP A 224 -17.72 -30.32 18.97
C ASP A 224 -18.30 -30.70 17.58
N CYS A 225 -17.65 -31.67 16.94
CA CYS A 225 -18.07 -32.17 15.63
C CYS A 225 -19.47 -32.81 15.60
N LYS A 226 -20.04 -33.14 16.77
CA LYS A 226 -21.40 -33.66 16.92
C LYS A 226 -22.42 -32.55 17.16
N LYS A 227 -22.01 -31.29 16.98
CA LYS A 227 -22.79 -30.09 17.26
C LYS A 227 -23.18 -29.93 18.73
N LYS A 228 -22.49 -30.59 19.65
CA LYS A 228 -22.70 -30.44 21.08
C LYS A 228 -21.93 -29.22 21.59
N VAL A 229 -22.61 -28.32 22.29
CA VAL A 229 -21.97 -27.21 22.98
C VAL A 229 -21.11 -27.73 24.13
N ILE A 230 -19.81 -27.46 24.08
CA ILE A 230 -18.84 -27.82 25.11
C ILE A 230 -18.78 -26.76 26.21
N LEU A 231 -18.79 -25.49 25.81
CA LEU A 231 -18.81 -24.34 26.71
C LEU A 231 -19.59 -23.22 26.01
N LYS A 232 -20.43 -22.56 26.79
CA LYS A 232 -21.01 -21.27 26.42
C LYS A 232 -20.71 -20.29 27.55
N THR A 233 -20.14 -19.15 27.23
CA THR A 233 -19.71 -18.16 28.21
C THR A 233 -19.85 -16.76 27.64
N ASN A 234 -20.04 -15.79 28.51
CA ASN A 234 -20.03 -14.38 28.16
C ASN A 234 -18.67 -13.79 28.60
N THR A 235 -18.17 -12.86 27.82
CA THR A 235 -16.95 -12.13 28.14
C THR A 235 -17.03 -10.69 27.61
N THR A 236 -16.00 -9.91 27.87
CA THR A 236 -15.86 -8.54 27.38
C THR A 236 -14.61 -8.40 26.53
N LEU A 237 -14.53 -7.34 25.73
CA LEU A 237 -13.33 -6.99 24.97
C LEU A 237 -12.09 -6.92 25.86
N GLN A 238 -12.22 -6.31 27.04
CA GLN A 238 -11.14 -6.17 28.00
C GLN A 238 -10.67 -7.53 28.54
N ASN A 239 -11.60 -8.42 28.91
CA ASN A 239 -11.24 -9.72 29.44
C ASN A 239 -10.58 -10.61 28.39
N ILE A 240 -11.14 -10.66 27.17
CA ILE A 240 -10.62 -11.52 26.10
C ILE A 240 -9.23 -11.05 25.63
N SER A 241 -8.92 -9.76 25.71
CA SER A 241 -7.60 -9.21 25.40
C SER A 241 -6.56 -9.35 26.53
N ASN A 242 -7.00 -9.74 27.75
CA ASN A 242 -6.14 -9.92 28.93
C ASN A 242 -5.84 -11.40 29.22
N ASN A 243 -5.55 -12.21 28.21
CA ASN A 243 -5.20 -13.62 28.34
C ASN A 243 -6.24 -14.47 29.10
N GLN A 244 -7.53 -14.20 28.92
CA GLN A 244 -8.62 -14.95 29.56
C GLN A 244 -8.53 -16.44 29.22
N GLN A 245 -8.79 -17.28 30.23
CA GLN A 245 -8.79 -18.73 30.10
C GLN A 245 -10.21 -19.30 30.12
N PHE A 246 -10.46 -20.26 29.24
CA PHE A 246 -11.74 -20.94 29.11
C PHE A 246 -11.56 -22.45 29.34
N PRO A 247 -12.08 -23.03 30.42
CA PRO A 247 -11.99 -24.46 30.68
C PRO A 247 -12.95 -25.24 29.78
N LEU A 248 -12.42 -26.17 28.97
CA LEU A 248 -13.18 -26.98 28.03
C LEU A 248 -13.23 -28.43 28.54
N LYS A 249 -14.43 -28.92 28.89
CA LYS A 249 -14.68 -30.30 29.33
C LYS A 249 -15.25 -31.11 28.17
N MET A 250 -14.42 -31.92 27.52
CA MET A 250 -14.84 -32.79 26.43
C MET A 250 -15.19 -34.19 26.95
N SER A 251 -15.89 -35.00 26.12
CA SER A 251 -16.26 -36.39 26.47
C SER A 251 -15.02 -37.25 26.83
N LYS A 252 -15.18 -38.24 27.69
CA LYS A 252 -14.10 -39.15 28.20
C LYS A 252 -13.05 -38.48 29.09
N ASN A 253 -13.47 -37.57 29.99
CA ASN A 253 -12.60 -36.89 30.98
C ASN A 253 -11.39 -36.15 30.34
N ARG A 254 -11.49 -35.71 29.09
CA ARG A 254 -10.46 -34.90 28.43
C ARG A 254 -10.71 -33.45 28.76
N ASN A 255 -9.85 -32.85 29.53
CA ASN A 255 -9.90 -31.46 29.90
C ASN A 255 -8.85 -30.67 29.11
N PHE A 256 -9.27 -29.55 28.53
CA PHE A 256 -8.41 -28.60 27.84
C PHE A 256 -8.64 -27.21 28.42
N THR A 257 -7.66 -26.35 28.23
CA THR A 257 -7.83 -24.93 28.50
C THR A 257 -7.63 -24.16 27.20
N CYS A 258 -8.64 -23.40 26.78
CA CYS A 258 -8.48 -22.42 25.70
C CYS A 258 -7.98 -21.11 26.32
N ILE A 259 -6.89 -20.58 25.80
CA ILE A 259 -6.30 -19.33 26.26
C ILE A 259 -6.46 -18.31 25.14
N SER A 260 -6.99 -17.15 25.47
CA SER A 260 -7.00 -16.00 24.57
C SER A 260 -5.63 -15.31 24.61
N LYS A 261 -4.98 -15.18 23.48
CA LYS A 261 -3.80 -14.32 23.25
C LYS A 261 -4.21 -13.16 22.35
N SER A 262 -5.40 -12.65 22.55
CA SER A 262 -6.03 -11.64 21.71
C SER A 262 -5.58 -10.25 22.13
N VAL A 263 -5.54 -9.32 21.17
CA VAL A 263 -5.10 -7.94 21.39
C VAL A 263 -6.18 -7.00 20.88
N LEU A 264 -6.55 -6.01 21.70
CA LEU A 264 -7.35 -4.88 21.26
C LEU A 264 -6.39 -3.78 20.76
N THR A 265 -6.55 -3.36 19.53
CA THR A 265 -5.69 -2.36 18.88
C THR A 265 -6.51 -1.46 17.98
N LYS A 266 -5.91 -0.40 17.47
CA LYS A 266 -6.51 0.45 16.43
C LYS A 266 -6.07 0.00 15.06
N GLU A 267 -7.00 -0.04 14.12
CA GLU A 267 -6.69 -0.28 12.72
C GLU A 267 -6.47 1.06 12.02
N TYR A 268 -5.20 1.35 11.79
CA TYR A 268 -4.80 2.51 11.02
C TYR A 268 -4.79 2.19 9.54
N THR A 269 -5.08 3.18 8.72
CA THR A 269 -5.09 3.08 7.28
C THR A 269 -3.88 3.81 6.68
N PHE A 270 -3.70 3.71 5.39
CA PHE A 270 -2.63 4.40 4.67
C PHE A 270 -2.67 5.93 4.88
N VAL A 271 -3.87 6.53 4.83
CA VAL A 271 -4.04 7.98 5.07
C VAL A 271 -3.61 8.40 6.47
N ASP A 272 -3.79 7.55 7.49
CA ASP A 272 -3.31 7.84 8.86
C ASP A 272 -1.77 7.96 8.89
N TYR A 273 -1.06 7.10 8.14
CA TYR A 273 0.41 7.15 8.05
C TYR A 273 0.91 8.34 7.23
N LEU A 274 0.27 8.69 6.11
CA LEU A 274 0.61 9.91 5.37
C LEU A 274 0.42 11.16 6.25
N LYS A 275 -0.68 11.23 7.00
CA LYS A 275 -0.95 12.33 7.94
C LYS A 275 0.08 12.38 9.08
N ALA A 276 0.60 11.23 9.49
CA ALA A 276 1.67 11.14 10.47
C ALA A 276 3.04 11.61 9.95
N GLY A 277 3.14 11.84 8.64
CA GLY A 277 4.35 12.36 7.99
C GLY A 277 5.19 11.28 7.32
N VAL A 278 4.62 10.09 7.07
CA VAL A 278 5.29 9.08 6.24
C VAL A 278 5.48 9.65 4.83
N ARG A 279 6.71 9.54 4.32
CA ARG A 279 7.17 9.96 3.00
C ARG A 279 7.46 8.72 2.17
N ILE A 280 7.14 8.75 0.89
CA ILE A 280 7.36 7.64 0.00
C ILE A 280 8.37 8.08 -1.06
N GLY A 281 9.53 7.40 -1.08
CA GLY A 281 10.55 7.60 -2.12
C GLY A 281 10.43 6.55 -3.21
N LEU A 282 10.86 6.89 -4.43
CA LEU A 282 10.90 5.99 -5.58
C LEU A 282 12.33 5.81 -6.08
N SER A 283 12.84 4.57 -6.09
CA SER A 283 14.04 4.18 -6.83
C SER A 283 13.67 3.45 -8.11
N ILE A 284 14.40 3.69 -9.19
CA ILE A 284 14.14 3.10 -10.51
C ILE A 284 15.37 2.30 -10.97
N ALA A 285 15.15 1.03 -11.35
CA ALA A 285 16.19 0.18 -11.90
C ALA A 285 15.79 -0.34 -13.28
N ILE A 286 16.67 -0.18 -14.27
CA ILE A 286 16.41 -0.50 -15.67
C ILE A 286 17.36 -1.59 -16.13
N ASP A 287 16.81 -2.58 -16.80
CA ASP A 287 17.52 -3.70 -17.39
C ASP A 287 18.27 -3.29 -18.66
N PHE A 288 19.59 -3.50 -18.68
CA PHE A 288 20.47 -3.27 -19.83
C PHE A 288 21.10 -4.59 -20.32
N THR A 289 20.39 -5.71 -20.17
CA THR A 289 20.87 -7.00 -20.66
C THR A 289 20.69 -7.16 -22.17
N GLY A 290 21.47 -8.05 -22.77
CA GLY A 290 21.52 -8.25 -24.20
C GLY A 290 20.23 -8.81 -24.82
N SER A 291 19.37 -9.43 -24.04
CA SER A 291 18.04 -9.93 -24.45
C SER A 291 17.12 -8.82 -24.98
N ASN A 292 17.30 -7.59 -24.52
CA ASN A 292 16.56 -6.41 -24.99
C ASN A 292 16.82 -6.06 -26.48
N GLY A 293 17.90 -6.56 -27.08
CA GLY A 293 18.29 -6.27 -28.46
C GLY A 293 19.07 -4.95 -28.61
N ASP A 294 19.73 -4.75 -29.75
CA ASP A 294 20.50 -3.53 -30.04
C ASP A 294 19.56 -2.30 -30.05
N PRO A 295 19.80 -1.25 -29.26
CA PRO A 295 18.96 -0.04 -29.23
C PRO A 295 18.80 0.68 -30.57
N LYS A 296 19.64 0.35 -31.56
CA LYS A 296 19.52 0.87 -32.93
C LYS A 296 18.59 0.05 -33.82
N ASP A 297 18.25 -1.19 -33.43
CA ASP A 297 17.31 -2.04 -34.14
C ASP A 297 15.89 -1.66 -33.76
N PRO A 298 14.97 -1.35 -34.69
CA PRO A 298 13.56 -1.06 -34.40
C PRO A 298 12.81 -2.16 -33.63
N ARG A 299 13.37 -3.37 -33.60
CA ARG A 299 12.78 -4.50 -32.85
C ARG A 299 13.23 -4.55 -31.38
N SER A 300 14.24 -3.76 -31.02
CA SER A 300 14.75 -3.68 -29.66
C SER A 300 13.70 -3.09 -28.72
N LEU A 301 13.62 -3.63 -27.50
CA LEU A 301 12.77 -3.05 -26.44
C LEU A 301 13.30 -1.68 -25.98
N HIS A 302 14.58 -1.38 -26.24
CA HIS A 302 15.23 -0.08 -25.99
C HIS A 302 15.27 0.86 -27.20
N PHE A 303 14.55 0.57 -28.29
CA PHE A 303 14.54 1.45 -29.46
C PHE A 303 13.90 2.81 -29.14
N ILE A 304 14.69 3.91 -29.28
CA ILE A 304 14.27 5.28 -28.90
C ILE A 304 14.08 6.22 -30.11
N ALA A 305 14.42 5.79 -31.33
CA ALA A 305 14.25 6.61 -32.53
C ALA A 305 12.84 6.49 -33.16
N GLY A 306 11.92 5.82 -32.52
CA GLY A 306 10.53 5.68 -32.95
C GLY A 306 9.70 6.94 -32.75
N ALA A 307 8.52 6.99 -33.38
CA ALA A 307 7.54 8.05 -33.15
C ALA A 307 6.86 7.94 -31.77
N GLU A 308 6.80 6.74 -31.22
CA GLU A 308 6.17 6.44 -29.94
C GLU A 308 7.22 6.03 -28.89
N PRO A 309 7.01 6.37 -27.61
CA PRO A 309 7.85 5.91 -26.51
C PRO A 309 7.89 4.39 -26.44
N ASN A 310 9.06 3.81 -26.13
CA ASN A 310 9.21 2.38 -25.92
C ASN A 310 8.52 1.90 -24.62
N GLN A 311 8.49 0.58 -24.37
CA GLN A 311 7.80 0.00 -23.21
C GLN A 311 8.40 0.45 -21.88
N TYR A 312 9.74 0.61 -21.78
CA TYR A 312 10.42 1.13 -20.61
C TYR A 312 9.98 2.56 -20.30
N GLU A 313 10.02 3.45 -21.30
CA GLU A 313 9.61 4.85 -21.15
C GLU A 313 8.14 4.94 -20.70
N ARG A 314 7.26 4.17 -21.35
CA ARG A 314 5.82 4.17 -21.03
C ARG A 314 5.54 3.68 -19.61
N ALA A 315 6.25 2.65 -19.14
CA ALA A 315 6.13 2.16 -17.77
C ALA A 315 6.63 3.20 -16.75
N ILE A 316 7.81 3.82 -17.01
CA ILE A 316 8.36 4.87 -16.16
C ILE A 316 7.42 6.08 -16.08
N TYR A 317 6.87 6.54 -17.22
CA TYR A 317 5.92 7.65 -17.22
C TYR A 317 4.62 7.30 -16.47
N SER A 318 4.05 6.12 -16.72
CA SER A 318 2.76 5.74 -16.13
C SER A 318 2.81 5.63 -14.60
N CYS A 319 3.83 4.95 -14.07
CA CYS A 319 3.96 4.71 -12.64
C CYS A 319 4.73 5.83 -11.93
N GLY A 320 5.81 6.31 -12.55
CA GLY A 320 6.69 7.33 -11.97
C GLY A 320 5.97 8.67 -11.75
N ASN A 321 5.13 9.11 -12.69
CA ASN A 321 4.38 10.36 -12.51
C ASN A 321 3.41 10.32 -11.32
N ILE A 322 2.77 9.19 -11.05
CA ILE A 322 1.90 9.05 -9.88
C ILE A 322 2.75 9.02 -8.61
N MET A 323 3.83 8.24 -8.60
CA MET A 323 4.72 8.18 -7.45
C MET A 323 5.38 9.53 -7.12
N ALA A 324 5.70 10.34 -8.15
CA ALA A 324 6.27 11.66 -7.98
C ALA A 324 5.38 12.63 -7.15
N TYR A 325 4.07 12.39 -7.06
CA TYR A 325 3.19 13.17 -6.18
C TYR A 325 3.47 12.93 -4.70
N TYR A 326 3.99 11.76 -4.34
CA TYR A 326 4.26 11.33 -2.97
C TYR A 326 5.73 11.46 -2.59
N ASP A 327 6.60 11.64 -3.58
CA ASP A 327 8.03 11.85 -3.39
C ASP A 327 8.30 13.32 -3.07
N TYR A 328 8.71 13.58 -1.83
CA TYR A 328 8.80 14.93 -1.27
C TYR A 328 9.81 15.83 -2.00
N ASP A 329 10.98 15.29 -2.32
CA ASP A 329 12.08 16.04 -2.95
C ASP A 329 12.19 15.82 -4.45
N GLN A 330 11.39 14.89 -5.00
CA GLN A 330 11.40 14.46 -6.40
C GLN A 330 12.80 14.06 -6.89
N LEU A 331 13.60 13.47 -6.00
CA LEU A 331 14.92 12.94 -6.29
C LEU A 331 14.86 11.41 -6.37
N PHE A 332 14.94 10.89 -7.56
CA PHE A 332 14.78 9.47 -7.84
C PHE A 332 16.14 8.80 -7.98
N PRO A 333 16.58 7.93 -7.04
CA PRO A 333 17.76 7.09 -7.26
C PRO A 333 17.55 6.19 -8.48
N CYS A 334 18.38 6.36 -9.52
CA CYS A 334 18.24 5.65 -10.77
C CYS A 334 19.44 4.77 -11.07
N TYR A 335 19.16 3.52 -11.39
CA TYR A 335 20.18 2.49 -11.62
C TYR A 335 19.97 1.78 -12.97
N GLY A 336 21.07 1.32 -13.54
CA GLY A 336 21.08 0.35 -14.64
C GLY A 336 21.75 -0.93 -14.19
N PHE A 337 21.33 -2.07 -14.71
CA PHE A 337 21.97 -3.36 -14.45
C PHE A 337 22.15 -4.20 -15.71
N GLY A 338 23.09 -5.16 -15.67
CA GLY A 338 23.32 -6.09 -16.77
C GLY A 338 24.07 -5.51 -17.96
N ALA A 339 24.87 -4.46 -17.79
CA ALA A 339 25.63 -3.81 -18.88
C ALA A 339 27.15 -4.03 -18.81
N LYS A 340 27.83 -3.60 -19.85
CA LYS A 340 29.27 -3.30 -19.85
C LYS A 340 29.49 -1.79 -20.00
N ILE A 341 30.35 -1.24 -19.14
CA ILE A 341 30.84 0.13 -19.26
C ILE A 341 32.28 0.03 -19.83
N GLY A 342 32.48 0.54 -21.05
CA GLY A 342 33.66 0.21 -21.80
C GLY A 342 33.76 -1.29 -22.10
N ASN A 343 34.78 -1.96 -21.56
CA ASN A 343 34.94 -3.43 -21.68
C ASN A 343 34.72 -4.20 -20.38
N VAL A 344 34.28 -3.52 -19.31
CA VAL A 344 34.12 -4.11 -17.98
C VAL A 344 32.66 -4.47 -17.75
N PRO A 345 32.32 -5.76 -17.49
CA PRO A 345 31.00 -6.14 -17.04
C PRO A 345 30.64 -5.41 -15.73
N THR A 346 29.54 -4.71 -15.73
CA THR A 346 29.09 -3.87 -14.61
C THR A 346 27.68 -4.31 -14.24
N PRO A 347 27.55 -5.17 -13.22
CA PRO A 347 26.26 -5.74 -12.86
C PRO A 347 25.27 -4.70 -12.34
N LEU A 348 25.75 -3.60 -11.75
CA LEU A 348 24.95 -2.48 -11.26
C LEU A 348 25.74 -1.18 -11.44
N PHE A 349 25.08 -0.12 -11.92
CA PHE A 349 25.68 1.21 -12.06
C PHE A 349 24.63 2.31 -11.85
N ASN A 350 25.08 3.49 -11.43
CA ASN A 350 24.24 4.66 -11.36
C ASN A 350 23.91 5.13 -12.78
N LEU A 351 22.63 5.28 -13.09
CA LEU A 351 22.15 5.55 -14.45
C LEU A 351 22.71 6.85 -15.02
N ASN A 352 22.96 7.83 -14.16
CA ASN A 352 23.55 9.14 -14.49
C ASN A 352 25.08 9.14 -14.53
N PHE A 353 25.76 8.01 -14.26
CA PHE A 353 27.21 7.86 -14.14
C PHE A 353 27.88 8.80 -13.12
N GLN A 354 27.11 9.37 -12.18
CA GLN A 354 27.62 10.18 -11.09
C GLN A 354 27.76 9.35 -9.81
N GLN A 355 28.46 9.90 -8.81
CA GLN A 355 28.56 9.25 -7.50
C GLN A 355 27.19 9.20 -6.81
N ASP A 356 26.38 10.24 -6.93
CA ASP A 356 25.01 10.31 -6.46
C ASP A 356 24.06 9.77 -7.55
N PRO A 357 23.28 8.69 -7.30
CA PRO A 357 22.36 8.12 -8.25
C PRO A 357 21.10 8.96 -8.50
N ASN A 358 20.87 10.02 -7.72
CA ASN A 358 19.66 10.80 -7.76
C ASN A 358 19.48 11.56 -9.08
N VAL A 359 18.28 11.47 -9.64
CA VAL A 359 17.84 12.20 -10.83
C VAL A 359 16.54 12.92 -10.47
N ASN A 360 16.49 14.23 -10.69
CA ASN A 360 15.31 15.02 -10.40
C ASN A 360 14.30 14.91 -11.55
N THR A 361 13.04 14.79 -11.22
CA THR A 361 11.86 14.69 -12.10
C THR A 361 11.85 13.49 -13.06
N ILE A 362 10.68 12.97 -13.35
CA ILE A 362 10.51 11.81 -14.26
C ILE A 362 10.97 12.12 -15.71
N PRO A 363 10.72 13.30 -16.29
CA PRO A 363 11.29 13.62 -17.61
C PRO A 363 12.82 13.54 -17.67
N ASN A 364 13.52 13.96 -16.61
CA ASN A 364 14.99 13.85 -16.55
C ASN A 364 15.45 12.39 -16.37
N VAL A 365 14.68 11.55 -15.69
CA VAL A 365 14.95 10.09 -15.64
C VAL A 365 14.96 9.51 -17.05
N ILE A 366 14.01 9.86 -17.90
CA ILE A 366 13.96 9.42 -19.30
C ILE A 366 15.18 9.95 -20.07
N GLN A 367 15.55 11.21 -19.87
CA GLN A 367 16.73 11.79 -20.53
C GLN A 367 18.02 11.05 -20.13
N VAL A 368 18.19 10.74 -18.85
CA VAL A 368 19.35 10.01 -18.32
C VAL A 368 19.35 8.57 -18.84
N TYR A 369 18.20 7.92 -18.94
CA TYR A 369 18.05 6.59 -19.56
C TYR A 369 18.51 6.59 -21.02
N HIS A 370 18.10 7.57 -21.84
CA HIS A 370 18.58 7.70 -23.22
C HIS A 370 20.09 7.90 -23.30
N ASN A 371 20.66 8.71 -22.43
CA ASN A 371 22.11 8.93 -22.36
C ASN A 371 22.85 7.64 -21.98
N ALA A 372 22.30 6.86 -21.07
CA ALA A 372 22.88 5.58 -20.66
C ALA A 372 22.90 4.58 -21.81
N LEU A 373 21.83 4.45 -22.60
CA LEU A 373 21.79 3.58 -23.80
C LEU A 373 22.89 3.88 -24.83
N ASN A 374 23.29 5.16 -24.94
CA ASN A 374 24.39 5.56 -25.82
C ASN A 374 25.77 5.33 -25.20
N SER A 375 25.86 5.11 -23.90
CA SER A 375 27.13 5.08 -23.15
C SER A 375 27.56 3.68 -22.74
N VAL A 376 26.63 2.71 -22.73
CA VAL A 376 26.90 1.33 -22.30
C VAL A 376 26.73 0.35 -23.47
N LYS A 377 27.23 -0.86 -23.26
CA LYS A 377 26.94 -2.01 -24.13
C LYS A 377 26.04 -2.95 -23.36
N LEU A 378 24.90 -3.31 -23.94
CA LEU A 378 24.00 -4.31 -23.35
C LEU A 378 24.76 -5.64 -23.22
N TRP A 379 24.57 -6.31 -22.06
CA TRP A 379 25.37 -7.51 -21.77
C TRP A 379 24.55 -8.55 -20.98
N GLY A 380 24.81 -8.75 -19.72
CA GLY A 380 24.28 -9.73 -18.77
C GLY A 380 25.29 -10.03 -17.66
N PRO A 381 24.91 -10.83 -16.66
CA PRO A 381 23.63 -11.50 -16.44
C PRO A 381 22.53 -10.56 -15.95
N THR A 382 21.26 -11.08 -15.91
CA THR A 382 20.10 -10.39 -15.32
C THR A 382 20.06 -10.69 -13.82
N ASN A 383 20.66 -9.83 -13.00
CA ASN A 383 20.76 -10.02 -11.55
C ASN A 383 20.01 -8.93 -10.79
N PHE A 384 19.06 -9.33 -9.94
CA PHE A 384 18.31 -8.41 -9.08
C PHE A 384 18.89 -8.28 -7.67
N GLY A 385 19.59 -9.30 -7.18
CA GLY A 385 20.21 -9.26 -5.85
C GLY A 385 21.06 -8.01 -5.60
N PRO A 386 21.95 -7.60 -6.51
CA PRO A 386 22.77 -6.39 -6.31
C PRO A 386 21.96 -5.10 -6.14
N ILE A 387 20.86 -4.89 -6.91
CA ILE A 387 20.05 -3.68 -6.80
C ILE A 387 19.19 -3.69 -5.55
N ILE A 388 18.57 -4.84 -5.21
CA ILE A 388 17.79 -4.95 -3.98
C ILE A 388 18.70 -4.76 -2.76
N LYS A 389 19.92 -5.32 -2.78
CA LYS A 389 20.92 -5.11 -1.74
C LYS A 389 21.29 -3.63 -1.60
N ALA A 390 21.57 -2.94 -2.70
CA ALA A 390 21.91 -1.52 -2.68
C ALA A 390 20.78 -0.68 -2.07
N THR A 391 19.51 -0.98 -2.42
CA THR A 391 18.33 -0.33 -1.84
C THR A 391 18.20 -0.65 -0.36
N ASN A 392 18.37 -1.92 0.06
CA ASN A 392 18.37 -2.32 1.47
C ASN A 392 19.44 -1.56 2.28
N ASP A 393 20.65 -1.43 1.73
CA ASP A 393 21.75 -0.73 2.40
C ASP A 393 21.49 0.78 2.50
N MET A 394 20.91 1.39 1.46
CA MET A 394 20.47 2.79 1.46
C MET A 394 19.45 3.06 2.57
N ILE A 395 18.40 2.24 2.67
CA ILE A 395 17.36 2.36 3.70
C ILE A 395 17.96 2.24 5.12
N ARG A 396 18.89 1.27 5.31
CA ARG A 396 19.57 1.10 6.60
C ARG A 396 20.45 2.29 6.98
N ALA A 397 21.11 2.89 5.98
CA ALA A 397 21.95 4.06 6.19
C ALA A 397 21.14 5.31 6.53
N GLU A 398 20.00 5.50 5.88
CA GLU A 398 19.08 6.61 6.16
C GLU A 398 18.49 6.52 7.57
N ASN A 399 18.11 5.31 8.01
CA ASN A 399 17.55 5.01 9.33
C ASN A 399 16.41 5.95 9.76
N ASP A 400 15.62 6.41 8.80
CA ASP A 400 14.45 7.28 9.04
C ASP A 400 13.16 6.45 9.11
N LYS A 401 12.52 6.44 10.27
CA LYS A 401 11.27 5.70 10.50
C LYS A 401 10.07 6.27 9.76
N THR A 402 10.18 7.47 9.21
CA THR A 402 9.12 8.11 8.41
C THR A 402 9.34 7.95 6.90
N SER A 403 10.50 7.42 6.48
CA SER A 403 10.81 7.13 5.08
C SER A 403 10.37 5.71 4.72
N TYR A 404 9.67 5.56 3.61
CA TYR A 404 9.29 4.29 3.01
C TYR A 404 9.72 4.29 1.55
N GLN A 405 10.47 3.28 1.14
CA GLN A 405 11.05 3.21 -0.19
C GLN A 405 10.28 2.25 -1.10
N VAL A 406 10.03 2.66 -2.34
CA VAL A 406 9.53 1.80 -3.42
C VAL A 406 10.65 1.63 -4.44
N LEU A 407 11.09 0.40 -4.69
CA LEU A 407 12.02 0.06 -5.75
C LEU A 407 11.24 -0.47 -6.95
N MET A 408 11.28 0.23 -8.08
CA MET A 408 10.69 -0.19 -9.34
C MET A 408 11.76 -0.75 -10.26
N ILE A 409 11.68 -2.05 -10.55
CA ILE A 409 12.57 -2.78 -11.47
C ILE A 409 11.84 -3.01 -12.79
N LEU A 410 12.44 -2.58 -13.90
CA LEU A 410 11.92 -2.85 -15.24
C LEU A 410 12.89 -3.82 -15.94
N THR A 411 12.34 -4.95 -16.44
CA THR A 411 13.15 -6.04 -17.00
C THR A 411 12.43 -6.74 -18.16
N ASP A 412 13.19 -7.33 -19.09
CA ASP A 412 12.66 -8.09 -20.21
C ASP A 412 12.84 -9.60 -20.08
N GLY A 413 13.38 -10.10 -18.95
CA GLY A 413 13.83 -11.48 -18.90
C GLY A 413 13.71 -12.18 -17.55
N GLN A 414 14.20 -13.42 -17.57
CA GLN A 414 14.36 -14.24 -16.39
C GLN A 414 15.55 -13.78 -15.57
N ILE A 415 15.48 -14.00 -14.26
CA ILE A 415 16.56 -13.69 -13.31
C ILE A 415 17.59 -14.81 -13.33
N ASP A 416 18.87 -14.46 -13.38
CA ASP A 416 19.99 -15.42 -13.31
C ASP A 416 20.41 -15.73 -11.85
N ASP A 417 20.11 -14.81 -10.89
CA ASP A 417 20.50 -14.92 -9.48
C ASP A 417 19.32 -15.09 -8.52
N VAL A 418 18.40 -16.02 -8.82
CA VAL A 418 17.16 -16.23 -8.05
C VAL A 418 17.40 -16.38 -6.55
N ASP A 419 18.34 -17.24 -6.14
CA ASP A 419 18.63 -17.50 -4.72
C ASP A 419 19.12 -16.23 -4.02
N ASN A 420 20.04 -15.49 -4.63
CA ASN A 420 20.52 -14.22 -4.07
C ASN A 420 19.41 -13.16 -4.06
N THR A 421 18.58 -13.12 -5.07
CA THR A 421 17.39 -12.24 -5.11
C THR A 421 16.45 -12.53 -3.96
N ILE A 422 16.11 -13.81 -3.71
CA ILE A 422 15.27 -14.22 -2.57
C ILE A 422 15.93 -13.85 -1.24
N ASP A 423 17.23 -14.07 -1.08
CA ASP A 423 17.96 -13.69 0.14
C ASP A 423 17.84 -12.19 0.43
N GLN A 424 17.96 -11.34 -0.60
CA GLN A 424 17.83 -9.88 -0.46
C GLN A 424 16.38 -9.43 -0.23
N LEU A 425 15.39 -10.10 -0.85
CA LEU A 425 13.96 -9.83 -0.60
C LEU A 425 13.56 -10.21 0.83
N VAL A 426 14.03 -11.36 1.33
CA VAL A 426 13.78 -11.74 2.73
C VAL A 426 14.41 -10.73 3.70
N ASP A 427 15.64 -10.27 3.44
CA ASP A 427 16.26 -9.18 4.22
C ASP A 427 15.46 -7.87 4.11
N GLY A 428 14.99 -7.51 2.92
CA GLY A 428 14.18 -6.33 2.64
C GLY A 428 12.79 -6.37 3.29
N SER A 429 12.24 -7.56 3.54
CA SER A 429 10.91 -7.71 4.14
C SER A 429 10.81 -7.14 5.57
N PHE A 430 11.95 -6.94 6.25
CA PHE A 430 12.07 -6.31 7.56
C PHE A 430 12.28 -4.79 7.48
N LEU A 431 12.42 -4.22 6.28
CA LEU A 431 12.67 -2.80 6.03
C LEU A 431 11.41 -2.10 5.49
N PRO A 432 11.33 -0.75 5.54
CA PRO A 432 10.28 0.03 4.91
C PRO A 432 10.46 0.05 3.38
N LEU A 433 10.23 -1.09 2.73
CA LEU A 433 10.50 -1.32 1.32
C LEU A 433 9.33 -2.05 0.65
N SER A 434 8.96 -1.59 -0.54
CA SER A 434 8.20 -2.37 -1.53
C SER A 434 9.03 -2.52 -2.80
N VAL A 435 8.89 -3.64 -3.48
CA VAL A 435 9.57 -3.94 -4.74
C VAL A 435 8.52 -4.19 -5.83
N ILE A 436 8.51 -3.34 -6.83
CA ILE A 436 7.67 -3.47 -8.01
C ILE A 436 8.53 -4.02 -9.14
N ILE A 437 8.07 -5.08 -9.80
CA ILE A 437 8.72 -5.63 -10.98
C ILE A 437 7.78 -5.47 -12.18
N ILE A 438 8.21 -4.74 -13.20
CA ILE A 438 7.46 -4.58 -14.45
C ILE A 438 8.16 -5.37 -15.55
N GLY A 439 7.50 -6.44 -16.02
CA GLY A 439 7.98 -7.28 -17.10
C GLY A 439 7.66 -6.65 -18.45
N VAL A 440 8.66 -6.19 -19.20
CA VAL A 440 8.52 -5.66 -20.57
C VAL A 440 8.81 -6.74 -21.61
N GLY A 441 8.27 -6.61 -22.81
CA GLY A 441 8.47 -7.62 -23.86
C GLY A 441 7.63 -8.89 -23.65
N ARG A 442 8.08 -9.99 -24.27
CA ARG A 442 7.31 -11.27 -24.34
C ARG A 442 8.07 -12.45 -23.73
N ALA A 443 8.95 -12.20 -22.78
CA ALA A 443 9.69 -13.28 -22.12
C ALA A 443 8.78 -14.15 -21.23
N ASP A 444 9.34 -15.27 -20.78
CA ASP A 444 8.73 -16.08 -19.73
C ASP A 444 9.02 -15.49 -18.35
N PHE A 445 7.98 -15.03 -17.68
CA PHE A 445 8.05 -14.42 -16.35
C PHE A 445 7.65 -15.38 -15.23
N THR A 446 7.73 -16.70 -15.44
CA THR A 446 7.34 -17.69 -14.42
C THR A 446 8.11 -17.48 -13.10
N THR A 447 9.39 -17.14 -13.16
CA THR A 447 10.21 -16.87 -11.98
C THR A 447 9.73 -15.63 -11.21
N MET A 448 9.22 -14.61 -11.92
CA MET A 448 8.69 -13.39 -11.28
C MET A 448 7.43 -13.69 -10.47
N ASN A 449 6.56 -14.59 -10.97
CA ASN A 449 5.38 -15.04 -10.22
C ASN A 449 5.75 -15.81 -8.94
N VAL A 450 6.94 -16.41 -8.87
CA VAL A 450 7.45 -17.04 -7.64
C VAL A 450 7.90 -16.00 -6.62
N LEU A 451 8.45 -14.87 -7.09
CA LEU A 451 8.86 -13.76 -6.22
C LEU A 451 7.67 -12.98 -5.69
N ASP A 452 6.59 -12.89 -6.47
CA ASP A 452 5.29 -12.31 -6.12
C ASP A 452 4.51 -13.32 -5.25
N ALA A 453 4.96 -13.43 -4.01
CA ALA A 453 4.68 -14.55 -3.10
C ALA A 453 3.33 -14.42 -2.35
N ASP A 454 2.23 -14.11 -3.06
CA ASP A 454 0.88 -13.90 -2.51
C ASP A 454 0.40 -15.03 -1.59
N ASP A 455 0.72 -16.28 -1.93
CA ASP A 455 0.20 -17.46 -1.22
C ASP A 455 1.15 -18.02 -0.15
N ASN A 456 2.47 -17.82 -0.30
CA ASN A 456 3.47 -18.42 0.58
C ASN A 456 4.66 -17.49 0.81
N PRO A 457 5.11 -17.29 2.07
CA PRO A 457 6.25 -16.43 2.34
C PRO A 457 7.53 -16.98 1.67
N LEU A 458 8.34 -16.09 1.10
CA LEU A 458 9.66 -16.42 0.58
C LEU A 458 10.55 -17.00 1.70
N VAL A 459 11.40 -17.97 1.34
CA VAL A 459 12.34 -18.59 2.27
C VAL A 459 13.75 -18.44 1.72
N ASP A 460 14.63 -17.79 2.48
CA ASP A 460 16.02 -17.57 2.09
C ASP A 460 16.89 -18.81 2.19
N SER A 461 18.13 -18.73 1.71
CA SER A 461 19.13 -19.82 1.76
C SER A 461 19.46 -20.27 3.18
N ARG A 462 19.16 -19.46 4.19
CA ARG A 462 19.35 -19.74 5.63
C ARG A 462 18.09 -20.27 6.30
N GLY A 463 17.01 -20.48 5.56
CA GLY A 463 15.72 -20.96 6.08
C GLY A 463 14.88 -19.90 6.80
N ARG A 464 15.23 -18.60 6.72
CA ARG A 464 14.40 -17.51 7.24
C ARG A 464 13.24 -17.24 6.28
N LYS A 465 12.08 -16.95 6.83
CA LYS A 465 10.91 -16.55 6.06
C LYS A 465 10.82 -15.03 5.94
N SER A 466 10.30 -14.54 4.82
CA SER A 466 9.95 -13.13 4.70
C SER A 466 8.95 -12.73 5.80
N ALA A 467 9.14 -11.55 6.36
CA ALA A 467 8.27 -11.01 7.42
C ALA A 467 6.89 -10.61 6.88
N ARG A 468 6.85 -10.18 5.63
CA ARG A 468 5.64 -9.77 4.90
C ARG A 468 5.87 -9.98 3.41
N ASP A 469 4.80 -9.94 2.66
CA ASP A 469 4.86 -9.73 1.23
C ASP A 469 5.29 -8.28 0.92
N LEU A 470 6.21 -8.11 -0.03
CA LEU A 470 6.74 -6.81 -0.43
C LEU A 470 6.93 -6.69 -1.95
N VAL A 471 6.62 -7.74 -2.72
CA VAL A 471 6.85 -7.78 -4.17
C VAL A 471 5.51 -7.71 -4.89
N GLN A 472 5.44 -6.90 -5.93
CA GLN A 472 4.34 -6.89 -6.90
C GLN A 472 4.93 -7.06 -8.30
N PHE A 473 4.50 -8.09 -9.03
CA PHE A 473 4.86 -8.32 -10.42
C PHE A 473 3.72 -8.00 -11.38
N VAL A 474 4.00 -7.19 -12.40
CA VAL A 474 3.02 -6.83 -13.43
C VAL A 474 3.62 -6.97 -14.83
N PRO A 475 3.06 -7.81 -15.71
CA PRO A 475 3.48 -7.88 -17.11
C PRO A 475 2.93 -6.67 -17.87
N PHE A 476 3.83 -5.83 -18.43
CA PHE A 476 3.48 -4.59 -19.15
C PHE A 476 2.49 -4.83 -20.28
N LEU A 477 2.71 -5.86 -21.10
CA LEU A 477 1.88 -6.14 -22.30
C LEU A 477 0.40 -6.36 -21.98
N LYS A 478 0.07 -6.82 -20.78
CA LYS A 478 -1.33 -7.00 -20.35
C LYS A 478 -2.09 -5.67 -20.29
N TYR A 479 -1.37 -4.58 -20.10
CA TYR A 479 -1.92 -3.23 -19.91
C TYR A 479 -1.36 -2.21 -20.92
N GLU A 480 -0.68 -2.67 -21.99
CA GLU A 480 0.03 -1.84 -22.95
C GLU A 480 -0.84 -0.71 -23.56
N SER A 481 -2.11 -0.99 -23.82
CA SER A 481 -3.06 -0.02 -24.40
C SER A 481 -3.70 0.93 -23.37
N ASN A 482 -3.44 0.74 -22.07
CA ASN A 482 -4.08 1.52 -21.01
C ASN A 482 -3.09 1.88 -19.90
N PRO A 483 -2.37 3.01 -20.03
CA PRO A 483 -1.38 3.47 -19.05
C PRO A 483 -1.95 3.68 -17.64
N GLU A 484 -3.20 4.15 -17.52
CA GLU A 484 -3.86 4.34 -16.23
C GLU A 484 -4.10 2.98 -15.54
N LYS A 485 -4.52 1.97 -16.31
CA LYS A 485 -4.73 0.63 -15.78
C LYS A 485 -3.40 -0.04 -15.39
N LEU A 486 -2.33 0.21 -16.14
CA LEU A 486 -0.99 -0.24 -15.77
C LEU A 486 -0.59 0.32 -14.41
N ALA A 487 -0.71 1.64 -14.21
CA ALA A 487 -0.39 2.27 -12.94
C ALA A 487 -1.26 1.74 -11.79
N GLN A 488 -2.56 1.55 -12.01
CA GLN A 488 -3.46 0.97 -11.02
C GLN A 488 -3.01 -0.41 -10.55
N GLU A 489 -2.65 -1.31 -11.46
CA GLU A 489 -2.21 -2.66 -11.10
C GLU A 489 -0.83 -2.67 -10.44
N VAL A 490 0.10 -1.86 -10.97
CA VAL A 490 1.47 -1.77 -10.45
C VAL A 490 1.52 -1.20 -9.04
N LEU A 491 0.67 -0.22 -8.73
CA LEU A 491 0.69 0.51 -7.46
C LEU A 491 -0.36 0.02 -6.44
N ALA A 492 -1.21 -0.94 -6.83
CA ALA A 492 -2.36 -1.38 -6.03
C ALA A 492 -1.99 -1.83 -4.61
N GLU A 493 -0.83 -2.47 -4.44
CA GLU A 493 -0.44 -3.07 -3.16
C GLU A 493 0.32 -2.14 -2.23
N ILE A 494 0.89 -1.05 -2.74
CA ILE A 494 1.74 -0.15 -1.97
C ILE A 494 1.07 0.35 -0.68
N PRO A 495 -0.18 0.85 -0.70
CA PRO A 495 -0.84 1.30 0.52
C PRO A 495 -0.96 0.19 1.58
N ARG A 496 -1.30 -1.05 1.17
CA ARG A 496 -1.39 -2.21 2.06
C ARG A 496 -0.03 -2.55 2.66
N GLN A 497 1.00 -2.66 1.83
CA GLN A 497 2.36 -3.03 2.25
C GLN A 497 2.97 -1.99 3.21
N ILE A 498 2.68 -0.70 3.02
CA ILE A 498 3.07 0.38 3.94
C ILE A 498 2.40 0.16 5.32
N VAL A 499 1.09 -0.01 5.34
CA VAL A 499 0.34 -0.22 6.60
C VAL A 499 0.84 -1.45 7.34
N GLU A 500 1.04 -2.57 6.63
CA GLU A 500 1.55 -3.82 7.21
C GLU A 500 2.94 -3.64 7.84
N TYR A 501 3.86 -2.96 7.15
CA TYR A 501 5.20 -2.69 7.68
C TYR A 501 5.14 -1.91 8.99
N TYR A 502 4.40 -0.80 9.02
CA TYR A 502 4.32 0.05 10.21
C TYR A 502 3.61 -0.64 11.37
N GLN A 503 2.55 -1.40 11.10
CA GLN A 503 1.83 -2.20 12.12
C GLN A 503 2.71 -3.30 12.71
N GLN A 504 3.43 -4.07 11.88
CA GLN A 504 4.32 -5.14 12.33
C GLN A 504 5.46 -4.63 13.20
N ASN A 505 5.94 -3.41 12.94
CA ASN A 505 7.00 -2.77 13.71
C ASN A 505 6.46 -1.95 14.90
N ASN A 506 5.16 -2.02 15.22
CA ASN A 506 4.49 -1.28 16.30
C ASN A 506 4.71 0.26 16.21
N LEU A 507 4.81 0.77 14.98
CA LEU A 507 4.94 2.20 14.69
C LEU A 507 3.55 2.80 14.54
N ASP A 508 3.05 3.34 15.65
CA ASP A 508 1.72 3.96 15.74
C ASP A 508 1.76 5.37 15.13
N PRO A 509 0.91 5.70 14.14
CA PRO A 509 0.91 7.03 13.51
C PRO A 509 0.63 8.16 14.50
N ILE A 510 -0.12 7.93 15.58
CA ILE A 510 -0.33 8.95 16.62
C ILE A 510 0.99 9.27 17.35
N LYS A 511 1.80 8.24 17.64
CA LYS A 511 3.12 8.43 18.27
C LYS A 511 4.15 9.04 17.32
N MET A 512 3.99 8.87 16.02
CA MET A 512 4.86 9.46 15.02
C MET A 512 4.59 10.97 14.84
N MET A 513 3.40 11.46 15.23
CA MET A 513 3.05 12.89 15.17
C MET A 513 3.62 13.71 16.34
N THR A 514 3.98 13.05 17.44
CA THR A 514 4.55 13.68 18.65
C THR A 514 6.07 13.79 18.57
#